data_b31cdad6a8b426aebce2eb294a47df3f
#
_entry.id   b31cdad6a8b426aebce2eb294a47df3f
#
_cell.length_a   1.000
_cell.length_b   1.000
_cell.length_c   1.000
_cell.angle_alpha   90.00
_cell.angle_beta   90.00
_cell.angle_gamma   90.00
#
_symmetry.space_group_name_H-M   'P 1'
#
loop_
_entity.id
_entity.type
_entity.pdbx_description
1 polymer ?
#
loop_
_entity_poly.entity_id
_entity_poly.type
_entity_poly.pdbx_seq_one_letter_code
_entity_poly.pdbx_strand_id
1 'polypeptide(L)'
;MRRTLFILVFLLLPSLLCAQQEIAPRPRPKIGVALEGGGAMGLAHIGVLKWFEEHHIPVDYVAGTSMGGLVGGFYAAGMNPDEKKTLIEDLDWRKILGDITPYEDLSFRRKEDQRAYPNSLIFGLRGGLSLPPGLNAGHQIGLLIDRITLPYGEMPSFDALPVPFRCVATDLVSRKPYVFKD
;
A
#
# COMPACT_ATOMS: atom_id res chain seq x y z
N MET A 1 -65.29 -35.31 6.03
CA MET A 1 -64.24 -34.58 6.83
C MET A 1 -62.78 -34.98 6.49
N ARG A 2 -62.40 -36.23 6.38
CA ARG A 2 -61.01 -36.63 6.07
C ARG A 2 -60.54 -36.20 4.65
N ARG A 3 -61.39 -36.25 3.62
CA ARG A 3 -61.04 -35.87 2.23
C ARG A 3 -60.85 -34.35 2.05
N THR A 4 -61.62 -33.53 2.74
CA THR A 4 -61.51 -32.08 2.71
C THR A 4 -60.25 -31.59 3.40
N LEU A 5 -59.78 -32.28 4.45
CA LEU A 5 -58.55 -31.95 5.15
C LEU A 5 -57.32 -32.21 4.26
N PHE A 6 -57.31 -33.28 3.47
CA PHE A 6 -56.23 -33.58 2.53
C PHE A 6 -56.08 -32.55 1.40
N ILE A 7 -57.19 -32.04 0.88
CA ILE A 7 -57.22 -31.03 -0.17
C ILE A 7 -56.70 -29.69 0.37
N LEU A 8 -57.03 -29.33 1.62
CA LEU A 8 -56.52 -28.10 2.25
C LEU A 8 -55.02 -28.15 2.52
N VAL A 9 -54.50 -29.28 2.94
CA VAL A 9 -53.06 -29.49 3.16
C VAL A 9 -52.29 -29.43 1.84
N PHE A 10 -52.84 -30.00 0.75
CA PHE A 10 -52.19 -29.98 -0.56
C PHE A 10 -52.17 -28.60 -1.23
N LEU A 11 -53.16 -27.73 -0.92
CA LEU A 11 -53.21 -26.35 -1.38
C LEU A 11 -52.27 -25.39 -0.59
N LEU A 12 -51.93 -25.74 0.65
CA LEU A 12 -51.02 -24.93 1.47
C LEU A 12 -49.54 -25.26 1.25
N LEU A 13 -49.22 -26.48 0.74
CA LEU A 13 -47.81 -26.86 0.48
C LEU A 13 -47.10 -25.96 -0.54
N PRO A 14 -47.68 -25.56 -1.69
CA PRO A 14 -46.96 -24.72 -2.65
C PRO A 14 -46.74 -23.30 -2.15
N SER A 15 -47.54 -22.75 -1.26
CA SER A 15 -47.32 -21.43 -0.67
C SER A 15 -46.16 -21.40 0.33
N LEU A 16 -45.87 -22.52 0.98
CA LEU A 16 -44.69 -22.66 1.85
C LEU A 16 -43.37 -22.82 1.05
N LEU A 17 -43.43 -23.45 -0.15
CA LEU A 17 -42.25 -23.55 -1.02
C LEU A 17 -41.89 -22.21 -1.70
N CYS A 18 -42.86 -21.36 -2.00
CA CYS A 18 -42.60 -20.03 -2.56
C CYS A 18 -41.97 -19.04 -1.56
N ALA A 19 -42.15 -19.25 -0.26
CA ALA A 19 -41.58 -18.40 0.79
C ALA A 19 -40.07 -18.62 1.03
N GLN A 20 -39.49 -19.66 0.44
CA GLN A 20 -38.07 -19.97 0.55
C GLN A 20 -37.23 -19.55 -0.68
N GLN A 21 -37.73 -18.66 -1.52
CA GLN A 21 -36.84 -18.01 -2.48
C GLN A 21 -35.89 -17.10 -1.69
N GLU A 22 -34.78 -17.67 -1.31
CA GLU A 22 -33.60 -16.94 -0.83
C GLU A 22 -33.27 -15.91 -1.90
N ILE A 23 -33.62 -14.65 -1.66
CA ILE A 23 -33.17 -13.54 -2.53
C ILE A 23 -31.66 -13.57 -2.46
N ALA A 24 -31.01 -14.10 -3.50
CA ALA A 24 -29.56 -14.11 -3.59
C ALA A 24 -29.06 -12.69 -3.29
N PRO A 25 -28.18 -12.51 -2.31
CA PRO A 25 -27.72 -11.20 -1.92
C PRO A 25 -27.15 -10.51 -3.16
N ARG A 26 -27.66 -9.34 -3.50
CA ARG A 26 -27.13 -8.57 -4.61
C ARG A 26 -25.67 -8.29 -4.34
N PRO A 27 -24.76 -8.60 -5.28
CA PRO A 27 -23.35 -8.31 -5.08
C PRO A 27 -23.20 -6.79 -4.81
N ARG A 28 -22.59 -6.43 -3.68
CA ARG A 28 -22.31 -5.03 -3.39
C ARG A 28 -21.36 -4.44 -4.44
N PRO A 29 -21.42 -3.15 -4.72
CA PRO A 29 -20.40 -2.49 -5.52
C PRO A 29 -19.02 -2.67 -4.88
N LYS A 30 -18.00 -2.93 -5.70
CA LYS A 30 -16.62 -2.97 -5.23
C LYS A 30 -16.08 -1.55 -5.05
N ILE A 31 -15.32 -1.35 -3.99
CA ILE A 31 -14.74 -0.06 -3.62
C ILE A 31 -13.23 -0.10 -3.88
N GLY A 32 -12.76 0.78 -4.77
CA GLY A 32 -11.35 1.03 -5.00
C GLY A 32 -10.94 2.35 -4.36
N VAL A 33 -9.77 2.37 -3.72
CA VAL A 33 -9.21 3.57 -3.11
C VAL A 33 -7.94 3.97 -3.85
N ALA A 34 -7.89 5.21 -4.33
CA ALA A 34 -6.71 5.80 -4.95
C ALA A 34 -6.06 6.79 -3.98
N LEU A 35 -4.80 6.55 -3.62
CA LEU A 35 -4.02 7.31 -2.66
C LEU A 35 -2.93 8.09 -3.40
N GLU A 36 -3.02 9.41 -3.37
CA GLU A 36 -2.04 10.26 -4.04
C GLU A 36 -0.73 10.40 -3.25
N GLY A 37 0.29 10.94 -3.92
CA GLY A 37 1.52 11.37 -3.28
C GLY A 37 1.31 12.65 -2.46
N GLY A 38 2.35 13.08 -1.77
CA GLY A 38 2.29 14.34 -0.99
C GLY A 38 3.32 14.41 0.14
N GLY A 39 4.36 13.56 0.09
CA GLY A 39 5.34 13.50 1.16
C GLY A 39 4.67 13.25 2.52
N ALA A 40 5.05 14.01 3.54
CA ALA A 40 4.51 13.84 4.89
C ALA A 40 2.98 14.05 4.98
N MET A 41 2.39 14.86 4.10
CA MET A 41 0.93 15.03 4.08
C MET A 41 0.17 13.75 3.72
N GLY A 42 0.78 12.87 2.94
CA GLY A 42 0.19 11.57 2.59
C GLY A 42 0.01 10.62 3.78
N LEU A 43 0.59 10.93 4.95
CA LEU A 43 0.31 10.19 6.19
C LEU A 43 -1.15 10.31 6.63
N ALA A 44 -1.88 11.35 6.17
CA ALA A 44 -3.31 11.50 6.41
C ALA A 44 -4.13 10.31 5.85
N HIS A 45 -3.63 9.61 4.83
CA HIS A 45 -4.28 8.42 4.29
C HIS A 45 -4.51 7.32 5.34
N ILE A 46 -3.62 7.23 6.35
CA ILE A 46 -3.76 6.26 7.44
C ILE A 46 -5.04 6.49 8.22
N GLY A 47 -5.32 7.77 8.54
CA GLY A 47 -6.53 8.14 9.25
C GLY A 47 -7.80 7.81 8.45
N VAL A 48 -7.78 8.01 7.13
CA VAL A 48 -8.91 7.68 6.24
C VAL A 48 -9.12 6.17 6.16
N LEU A 49 -8.05 5.39 5.98
CA LEU A 49 -8.16 3.93 5.92
C LEU A 49 -8.61 3.34 7.26
N LYS A 50 -8.10 3.88 8.38
CA LYS A 50 -8.58 3.52 9.72
C LYS A 50 -10.07 3.81 9.88
N TRP A 51 -10.53 4.97 9.44
CA TRP A 51 -11.94 5.32 9.50
C TRP A 51 -12.81 4.36 8.68
N PHE A 52 -12.36 3.91 7.49
CA PHE A 52 -13.06 2.91 6.69
C PHE A 52 -13.18 1.58 7.46
N GLU A 53 -12.11 1.13 8.10
CA GLU A 53 -12.14 -0.10 8.89
C GLU A 53 -13.07 0.00 10.10
N GLU A 54 -13.01 1.11 10.87
CA GLU A 54 -13.89 1.37 12.01
C GLU A 54 -15.38 1.42 11.62
N HIS A 55 -15.68 1.88 10.40
CA HIS A 55 -17.05 1.96 9.89
C HIS A 55 -17.43 0.74 9.02
N HIS A 56 -16.62 -0.30 9.02
CA HIS A 56 -16.85 -1.52 8.24
C HIS A 56 -17.06 -1.26 6.74
N ILE A 57 -16.41 -0.23 6.18
CA ILE A 57 -16.41 0.05 4.76
C ILE A 57 -15.34 -0.80 4.10
N PRO A 58 -15.71 -1.83 3.34
CA PRO A 58 -14.74 -2.74 2.75
C PRO A 58 -14.01 -2.08 1.59
N VAL A 59 -12.70 -2.16 1.59
CA VAL A 59 -11.84 -1.73 0.48
C VAL A 59 -11.45 -2.97 -0.32
N ASP A 60 -11.83 -3.01 -1.61
CA ASP A 60 -11.60 -4.17 -2.48
C ASP A 60 -10.32 -4.01 -3.33
N TYR A 61 -9.89 -2.78 -3.59
CA TYR A 61 -8.71 -2.47 -4.39
C TYR A 61 -8.03 -1.22 -3.86
N VAL A 62 -6.71 -1.20 -3.91
CA VAL A 62 -5.92 -0.02 -3.56
C VAL A 62 -4.95 0.30 -4.69
N ALA A 63 -4.84 1.57 -5.01
CA ALA A 63 -3.78 2.08 -5.87
C ALA A 63 -3.11 3.29 -5.20
N GLY A 64 -1.80 3.44 -5.37
CA GLY A 64 -1.11 4.55 -4.74
C GLY A 64 0.14 4.99 -5.49
N THR A 65 0.54 6.23 -5.22
CA THR A 65 1.80 6.79 -5.72
C THR A 65 2.56 7.48 -4.60
N SER A 66 3.90 7.44 -4.58
CA SER A 66 4.73 8.04 -3.54
C SER A 66 4.29 7.61 -2.14
N MET A 67 4.01 8.53 -1.21
CA MET A 67 3.50 8.22 0.12
C MET A 67 2.18 7.41 0.08
N GLY A 68 1.29 7.70 -0.88
CA GLY A 68 0.08 6.91 -1.09
C GLY A 68 0.39 5.48 -1.54
N GLY A 69 1.48 5.26 -2.28
CA GLY A 69 1.98 3.93 -2.61
C GLY A 69 2.49 3.18 -1.38
N LEU A 70 3.23 3.86 -0.51
CA LEU A 70 3.76 3.28 0.73
C LEU A 70 2.62 2.89 1.69
N VAL A 71 1.73 3.83 2.01
CA VAL A 71 0.59 3.61 2.91
C VAL A 71 -0.37 2.57 2.34
N GLY A 72 -0.66 2.66 1.03
CA GLY A 72 -1.53 1.72 0.33
C GLY A 72 -0.95 0.31 0.27
N GLY A 73 0.37 0.18 0.06
CA GLY A 73 1.07 -1.10 0.10
C GLY A 73 0.99 -1.77 1.46
N PHE A 74 1.20 -1.02 2.55
CA PHE A 74 1.03 -1.55 3.91
C PHE A 74 -0.40 -1.99 4.20
N TYR A 75 -1.37 -1.22 3.73
CA TYR A 75 -2.77 -1.60 3.84
C TYR A 75 -3.08 -2.87 3.07
N ALA A 76 -2.63 -2.94 1.83
CA ALA A 76 -2.84 -4.09 0.95
C ALA A 76 -2.20 -5.37 1.49
N ALA A 77 -1.05 -5.25 2.16
CA ALA A 77 -0.37 -6.34 2.85
C ALA A 77 -1.08 -6.83 4.12
N GLY A 78 -2.20 -6.21 4.52
CA GLY A 78 -2.98 -6.62 5.68
C GLY A 78 -2.44 -6.10 7.02
N MET A 79 -1.50 -5.16 7.01
CA MET A 79 -1.03 -4.52 8.22
C MET A 79 -2.17 -3.72 8.85
N ASN A 80 -2.44 -3.93 10.13
CA ASN A 80 -3.53 -3.24 10.82
C ASN A 80 -3.21 -1.74 11.04
N PRO A 81 -4.22 -0.87 11.27
CA PRO A 81 -4.01 0.57 11.38
C PRO A 81 -3.12 1.00 12.54
N ASP A 82 -3.18 0.29 13.67
CA ASP A 82 -2.40 0.63 14.85
C ASP A 82 -0.92 0.23 14.66
N GLU A 83 -0.65 -0.89 13.99
CA GLU A 83 0.70 -1.27 13.57
C GLU A 83 1.28 -0.27 12.57
N LYS A 84 0.49 0.17 11.58
CA LYS A 84 0.89 1.23 10.64
C LYS A 84 1.23 2.52 11.35
N LYS A 85 0.37 2.93 12.30
CA LYS A 85 0.57 4.15 13.07
C LYS A 85 1.87 4.07 13.89
N THR A 86 2.06 2.99 14.64
CA THR A 86 3.26 2.78 15.45
C THR A 86 4.51 2.76 14.58
N LEU A 87 4.49 2.00 13.47
CA LEU A 87 5.62 1.96 12.53
C LEU A 87 5.98 3.36 12.03
N ILE A 88 4.99 4.17 11.69
CA ILE A 88 5.18 5.50 11.10
C ILE A 88 5.61 6.53 12.13
N GLU A 89 5.09 6.45 13.38
CA GLU A 89 5.48 7.33 14.48
C GLU A 89 6.92 7.07 14.94
N ASP A 90 7.38 5.82 14.87
CA ASP A 90 8.74 5.41 15.24
C ASP A 90 9.78 5.74 14.16
N LEU A 91 9.35 6.11 12.95
CA LEU A 91 10.26 6.42 11.85
C LEU A 91 10.83 7.84 11.94
N ASP A 92 12.15 7.94 11.87
CA ASP A 92 12.81 9.24 11.65
C ASP A 92 12.67 9.67 10.18
N TRP A 93 11.59 10.38 9.90
CA TRP A 93 11.28 10.86 8.55
C TRP A 93 12.35 11.78 7.96
N ARG A 94 13.10 12.52 8.79
CA ARG A 94 14.23 13.34 8.32
C ARG A 94 15.35 12.45 7.78
N LYS A 95 15.65 11.37 8.50
CA LYS A 95 16.66 10.39 8.08
C LYS A 95 16.20 9.66 6.81
N ILE A 96 14.95 9.24 6.74
CA ILE A 96 14.40 8.46 5.63
C ILE A 96 14.27 9.30 4.35
N LEU A 97 13.65 10.47 4.45
CA LEU A 97 13.40 11.32 3.29
C LEU A 97 14.62 12.18 2.92
N GLY A 98 15.48 12.51 3.88
CA GLY A 98 16.71 13.26 3.65
C GLY A 98 17.88 12.42 3.16
N ASP A 99 17.76 11.08 3.22
CA ASP A 99 18.87 10.14 2.95
C ASP A 99 20.16 10.49 3.71
N ILE A 100 20.02 11.08 4.88
CA ILE A 100 21.14 11.49 5.72
C ILE A 100 21.54 10.29 6.55
N THR A 101 22.67 9.69 6.20
CA THR A 101 23.30 8.70 7.08
C THR A 101 23.94 9.43 8.25
N PRO A 102 23.58 9.14 9.51
CA PRO A 102 24.20 9.72 10.68
C PRO A 102 25.72 9.56 10.62
N TYR A 103 26.46 10.56 11.12
CA TYR A 103 27.92 10.54 11.08
C TYR A 103 28.50 9.27 11.74
N GLU A 104 27.90 8.81 12.83
CA GLU A 104 28.27 7.58 13.54
C GLU A 104 28.18 6.33 12.67
N ASP A 105 27.22 6.26 11.76
CA ASP A 105 26.95 5.10 10.88
C ASP A 105 27.80 5.15 9.58
N LEU A 106 28.51 6.24 9.33
CA LEU A 106 29.35 6.35 8.16
C LEU A 106 30.59 5.45 8.27
N SER A 107 30.99 4.88 7.14
CA SER A 107 32.30 4.21 7.06
C SER A 107 33.45 5.19 7.38
N PHE A 108 34.56 4.68 7.90
CA PHE A 108 35.73 5.50 8.25
C PHE A 108 36.13 6.45 7.11
N ARG A 109 36.20 5.95 5.88
CA ARG A 109 36.57 6.74 4.71
C ARG A 109 35.57 7.88 4.45
N ARG A 110 34.29 7.64 4.57
CA ARG A 110 33.29 8.68 4.42
C ARG A 110 33.30 9.71 5.53
N LYS A 111 33.65 9.30 6.75
CA LYS A 111 33.88 10.23 7.88
C LYS A 111 35.04 11.19 7.59
N GLU A 112 36.13 10.67 7.05
CA GLU A 112 37.28 11.49 6.66
C GLU A 112 36.97 12.41 5.49
N ASP A 113 36.29 11.89 4.45
CA ASP A 113 35.84 12.69 3.30
C ASP A 113 34.93 13.85 3.74
N GLN A 114 33.99 13.59 4.66
CA GLN A 114 33.08 14.60 5.16
C GLN A 114 33.78 15.65 6.04
N ARG A 115 34.81 15.28 6.77
CA ARG A 115 35.67 16.23 7.52
C ARG A 115 36.46 17.11 6.58
N ALA A 116 37.05 16.51 5.54
CA ALA A 116 37.89 17.22 4.58
C ALA A 116 37.06 18.10 3.62
N TYR A 117 35.87 17.65 3.26
CA TYR A 117 35.01 18.29 2.27
C TYR A 117 33.56 18.36 2.76
N PRO A 118 33.22 19.27 3.68
CA PRO A 118 31.86 19.34 4.27
C PRO A 118 30.76 19.65 3.25
N ASN A 119 31.12 20.21 2.08
CA ASN A 119 30.17 20.50 0.97
C ASN A 119 30.65 19.79 -0.29
N SER A 120 30.53 18.46 -0.35
CA SER A 120 30.93 17.67 -1.53
C SER A 120 29.75 17.38 -2.43
N LEU A 121 29.88 17.76 -3.71
CA LEU A 121 29.02 17.24 -4.78
C LEU A 121 29.69 15.99 -5.36
N ILE A 122 28.97 14.88 -5.36
CA ILE A 122 29.48 13.61 -5.90
C ILE A 122 29.20 13.59 -7.41
N PHE A 123 30.25 13.54 -8.22
CA PHE A 123 30.14 13.41 -9.68
C PHE A 123 30.54 12.01 -10.12
N GLY A 124 29.78 11.43 -11.05
CA GLY A 124 30.16 10.19 -11.73
C GLY A 124 31.13 10.45 -12.87
N LEU A 125 32.21 9.65 -12.96
CA LEU A 125 33.22 9.74 -14.04
C LEU A 125 33.10 8.61 -15.07
N ARG A 126 32.23 7.61 -14.85
CA ARG A 126 32.02 6.53 -15.84
C ARG A 126 31.15 7.01 -16.99
N GLY A 127 31.78 7.19 -18.16
CA GLY A 127 31.06 7.62 -19.37
C GLY A 127 30.95 9.14 -19.56
N GLY A 128 31.71 9.94 -18.79
CA GLY A 128 31.69 11.41 -18.83
C GLY A 128 31.30 12.02 -17.48
N LEU A 129 31.31 13.34 -17.40
CA LEU A 129 30.86 14.06 -16.22
C LEU A 129 29.34 13.94 -16.09
N SER A 130 28.88 13.16 -15.14
CA SER A 130 27.45 13.01 -14.88
C SER A 130 27.08 13.59 -13.52
N LEU A 131 26.01 14.36 -13.47
CA LEU A 131 25.40 14.80 -12.22
C LEU A 131 24.75 13.59 -11.52
N PRO A 132 24.67 13.58 -10.18
CA PRO A 132 23.93 12.55 -9.47
C PRO A 132 22.48 12.52 -9.94
N PRO A 133 21.86 11.32 -10.05
CA PRO A 133 20.50 11.18 -10.57
C PRO A 133 19.42 11.80 -9.67
N GLY A 134 19.80 12.26 -8.47
CA GLY A 134 18.94 12.95 -7.51
C GLY A 134 19.72 13.43 -6.29
N LEU A 135 19.10 14.28 -5.50
CA LEU A 135 19.64 14.76 -4.23
C LEU A 135 19.54 13.68 -3.12
N ASN A 136 18.74 12.66 -3.34
CA ASN A 136 18.50 11.56 -2.42
C ASN A 136 18.60 10.24 -3.20
N ALA A 137 19.46 9.35 -2.74
CA ALA A 137 19.66 8.03 -3.35
C ALA A 137 18.52 7.04 -3.04
N GLY A 138 17.61 7.39 -2.13
CA GLY A 138 16.49 6.55 -1.73
C GLY A 138 16.85 5.31 -0.92
N HIS A 139 18.11 5.19 -0.48
CA HIS A 139 18.62 4.00 0.20
C HIS A 139 17.86 3.69 1.50
N GLN A 140 17.59 4.70 2.32
CA GLN A 140 16.91 4.52 3.61
C GLN A 140 15.45 4.08 3.43
N ILE A 141 14.76 4.65 2.44
CA ILE A 141 13.39 4.23 2.12
C ILE A 141 13.36 2.84 1.49
N GLY A 142 14.37 2.50 0.69
CA GLY A 142 14.54 1.14 0.15
C GLY A 142 14.67 0.12 1.26
N LEU A 143 15.55 0.33 2.23
CA LEU A 143 15.72 -0.56 3.40
C LEU A 143 14.43 -0.69 4.23
N LEU A 144 13.66 0.39 4.36
CA LEU A 144 12.38 0.35 5.05
C LEU A 144 11.39 -0.55 4.29
N ILE A 145 11.28 -0.34 2.97
CA ILE A 145 10.40 -1.14 2.11
C ILE A 145 10.80 -2.61 2.16
N ASP A 146 12.09 -2.92 1.96
CA ASP A 146 12.61 -4.29 2.01
C ASP A 146 12.27 -4.99 3.33
N ARG A 147 12.48 -4.30 4.46
CA ARG A 147 12.15 -4.85 5.79
C ARG A 147 10.67 -5.22 5.93
N ILE A 148 9.78 -4.41 5.38
CA ILE A 148 8.33 -4.60 5.53
C ILE A 148 7.80 -5.60 4.51
N THR A 149 8.37 -5.60 3.29
CA THR A 149 7.93 -6.48 2.20
C THR A 149 8.58 -7.86 2.23
N LEU A 150 9.60 -8.07 3.08
CA LEU A 150 10.30 -9.36 3.20
C LEU A 150 9.35 -10.58 3.31
N PRO A 151 8.26 -10.55 4.09
CA PRO A 151 7.33 -11.68 4.16
C PRO A 151 6.58 -11.97 2.86
N TYR A 152 6.59 -11.03 1.92
CA TYR A 152 5.86 -11.09 0.64
C TYR A 152 6.79 -11.27 -0.56
N GLY A 153 8.10 -11.46 -0.33
CA GLY A 153 9.12 -11.51 -1.39
C GLY A 153 8.95 -12.65 -2.41
N GLU A 154 8.21 -13.71 -2.07
CA GLU A 154 7.91 -14.83 -2.98
C GLU A 154 6.53 -14.69 -3.67
N MET A 155 5.86 -13.57 -3.50
CA MET A 155 4.53 -13.37 -4.06
C MET A 155 4.60 -13.11 -5.57
N PRO A 156 3.83 -13.85 -6.38
CA PRO A 156 3.94 -13.76 -7.84
C PRO A 156 3.28 -12.49 -8.42
N SER A 157 2.40 -11.85 -7.66
CA SER A 157 1.65 -10.67 -8.09
C SER A 157 1.02 -9.95 -6.90
N PHE A 158 0.88 -8.63 -7.00
CA PHE A 158 0.15 -7.82 -6.03
C PHE A 158 -1.35 -8.12 -5.97
N ASP A 159 -1.88 -8.90 -6.91
CA ASP A 159 -3.25 -9.42 -6.85
C ASP A 159 -3.42 -10.53 -5.80
N ALA A 160 -2.33 -11.15 -5.36
CA ALA A 160 -2.32 -12.16 -4.31
C ALA A 160 -2.26 -11.56 -2.88
N LEU A 161 -2.11 -10.25 -2.75
CA LEU A 161 -2.18 -9.57 -1.46
C LEU A 161 -3.61 -9.65 -0.88
N PRO A 162 -3.77 -9.56 0.46
CA PRO A 162 -5.09 -9.49 1.10
C PRO A 162 -6.05 -8.48 0.46
N VAL A 163 -5.51 -7.33 0.00
CA VAL A 163 -6.22 -6.39 -0.88
C VAL A 163 -5.39 -6.18 -2.13
N PRO A 164 -5.90 -6.47 -3.34
CA PRO A 164 -5.18 -6.23 -4.58
C PRO A 164 -4.67 -4.79 -4.71
N PHE A 165 -3.40 -4.66 -5.10
CA PHE A 165 -2.68 -3.40 -5.07
C PHE A 165 -2.05 -3.01 -6.41
N ARG A 166 -1.94 -1.71 -6.66
CA ARG A 166 -1.16 -1.13 -7.75
C ARG A 166 -0.34 0.04 -7.23
N CYS A 167 0.94 0.07 -7.60
CA CYS A 167 1.80 1.22 -7.35
C CYS A 167 2.10 1.92 -8.68
N VAL A 168 1.98 3.24 -8.69
CA VAL A 168 2.21 4.04 -9.91
C VAL A 168 3.47 4.88 -9.72
N ALA A 169 4.39 4.77 -10.67
CA ALA A 169 5.58 5.60 -10.75
C ALA A 169 5.69 6.26 -12.14
N THR A 170 6.61 7.17 -12.29
CA THR A 170 6.92 7.79 -13.58
C THR A 170 8.22 7.18 -14.12
N ASP A 171 8.15 6.63 -15.32
CA ASP A 171 9.36 6.25 -16.06
C ASP A 171 10.07 7.52 -16.55
N LEU A 172 11.28 7.73 -16.05
CA LEU A 172 12.07 8.93 -16.35
C LEU A 172 12.53 9.01 -17.82
N VAL A 173 12.62 7.88 -18.51
CA VAL A 173 13.06 7.81 -19.90
C VAL A 173 11.90 8.14 -20.83
N SER A 174 10.79 7.43 -20.71
CA SER A 174 9.61 7.63 -21.55
C SER A 174 8.73 8.78 -21.09
N ARG A 175 8.89 9.25 -19.85
CA ARG A 175 8.05 10.27 -19.17
C ARG A 175 6.58 9.85 -19.09
N LYS A 176 6.33 8.54 -19.05
CA LYS A 176 4.99 7.97 -18.93
C LYS A 176 4.77 7.35 -17.55
N PRO A 177 3.52 7.26 -17.10
CA PRO A 177 3.20 6.50 -15.90
C PRO A 177 3.50 5.02 -16.15
N TYR A 178 4.13 4.39 -15.17
CA TYR A 178 4.34 2.95 -15.11
C TYR A 178 3.59 2.38 -13.91
N VAL A 179 2.83 1.32 -14.14
CA VAL A 179 2.01 0.67 -13.10
C VAL A 179 2.67 -0.64 -12.71
N PHE A 180 3.14 -0.72 -11.47
CA PHE A 180 3.63 -1.95 -10.88
C PHE A 180 2.46 -2.81 -10.42
N LYS A 181 2.53 -4.11 -10.70
CA LYS A 181 1.52 -5.12 -10.36
C LYS A 181 2.14 -6.41 -9.78
N ASP A 182 3.45 -6.48 -9.79
CA ASP A 182 4.30 -7.58 -9.35
C ASP A 182 5.67 -7.04 -8.91
#